data_702c7a86712d50c92b0db5b3dcf58d70
#
_entry.id   702c7a86712d50c92b0db5b3dcf58d70
#
_cell.length_a   1.000
_cell.length_b   1.000
_cell.length_c   1.000
_cell.angle_alpha   90.00
_cell.angle_beta   90.00
_cell.angle_gamma   90.00
#
_symmetry.space_group_name_H-M   'P 1'
#
loop_
_entity.id
_entity.type
_entity.pdbx_description
1 polymer ?
#
loop_
_entity_poly.entity_id
_entity_poly.type
_entity_poly.pdbx_seq_one_letter_code
_entity_poly.pdbx_strand_id
1 'polypeptide(L)'
;MAIETGFNQSAAETAVNQIISGGADVRLMTTSLDYDDTATELDTKEVSSTDYTTVNVPDADWDISVDVANGELTLTNNALVDFGETQNDWGTVVDVAIHNDGTDDFIRADEVNDPEITTGELVRFPAGEITYTLGP
;
A
#
# COMPACT_ATOMS: atom_id res chain seq x y z
N MET A 1 12.10 25.60 0.15
CA MET A 1 11.48 24.79 1.21
C MET A 1 12.52 24.50 2.29
N ALA A 2 12.22 24.83 3.52
CA ALA A 2 13.05 24.48 4.65
C ALA A 2 12.69 23.07 5.13
N ILE A 3 13.70 22.31 5.53
CA ILE A 3 13.50 21.00 6.15
C ILE A 3 13.62 21.19 7.65
N GLU A 4 12.55 20.94 8.38
CA GLU A 4 12.57 20.98 9.84
C GLU A 4 12.76 19.58 10.42
N THR A 5 11.93 18.65 9.98
CA THR A 5 12.02 17.22 10.30
C THR A 5 11.67 16.42 9.06
N GLY A 6 12.14 15.19 8.98
CA GLY A 6 11.82 14.31 7.88
C GLY A 6 12.90 14.26 6.80
N PHE A 7 12.53 13.76 5.65
CA PHE A 7 13.43 13.52 4.53
C PHE A 7 13.52 14.74 3.62
N ASN A 8 14.71 14.98 3.03
CA ASN A 8 14.76 15.80 1.83
C ASN A 8 14.21 14.99 0.64
N GLN A 9 14.02 15.66 -0.51
CA GLN A 9 13.43 15.01 -1.68
C GLN A 9 14.18 13.75 -2.10
N SER A 10 15.50 13.81 -2.19
CA SER A 10 16.33 12.68 -2.62
C SER A 10 16.19 11.47 -1.69
N ALA A 11 16.20 11.70 -0.39
CA ALA A 11 16.02 10.63 0.60
C ALA A 11 14.61 10.04 0.57
N ALA A 12 13.60 10.89 0.40
CA ALA A 12 12.21 10.46 0.28
C ALA A 12 12.02 9.59 -0.96
N GLU A 13 12.53 10.01 -2.11
CA GLU A 13 12.47 9.23 -3.35
C GLU A 13 13.18 7.88 -3.20
N THR A 14 14.35 7.86 -2.57
CA THR A 14 15.10 6.62 -2.32
C THR A 14 14.29 5.66 -1.46
N ALA A 15 13.68 6.14 -0.38
CA ALA A 15 12.89 5.31 0.52
C ALA A 15 11.67 4.71 -0.20
N VAL A 16 10.93 5.50 -0.95
CA VAL A 16 9.74 5.03 -1.65
C VAL A 16 10.10 4.11 -2.83
N ASN A 17 11.15 4.45 -3.58
CA ASN A 17 11.63 3.58 -4.66
C ASN A 17 12.08 2.20 -4.16
N GLN A 18 12.63 2.13 -2.96
CA GLN A 18 13.02 0.85 -2.36
C GLN A 18 11.81 -0.06 -2.13
N ILE A 19 10.66 0.52 -1.79
CA ILE A 19 9.43 -0.25 -1.60
C ILE A 19 8.92 -0.84 -2.91
N ILE A 20 8.93 -0.07 -4.00
CA ILE A 20 8.34 -0.50 -5.27
C ILE A 20 9.32 -1.17 -6.23
N SER A 21 10.62 -1.15 -5.93
CA SER A 21 11.66 -1.71 -6.80
C SER A 21 11.44 -3.20 -7.06
N GLY A 22 11.32 -3.59 -8.32
CA GLY A 22 11.02 -4.97 -8.71
C GLY A 22 9.55 -5.37 -8.56
N GLY A 23 8.68 -4.41 -8.28
CA GLY A 23 7.27 -4.62 -7.99
C GLY A 23 6.98 -4.65 -6.49
N ALA A 24 5.76 -4.33 -6.13
CA ALA A 24 5.31 -4.35 -4.74
C ALA A 24 3.95 -5.04 -4.63
N ASP A 25 3.76 -5.77 -3.53
CA ASP A 25 2.50 -6.44 -3.25
C ASP A 25 1.54 -5.49 -2.54
N VAL A 26 0.31 -5.43 -3.01
CA VAL A 26 -0.78 -4.76 -2.29
C VAL A 26 -1.47 -5.81 -1.44
N ARG A 27 -1.54 -5.56 -0.13
CA ARG A 27 -2.04 -6.51 0.87
C ARG A 27 -3.11 -5.85 1.71
N LEU A 28 -4.25 -6.53 1.84
CA LEU A 28 -5.39 -6.02 2.60
C LEU A 28 -5.34 -6.56 4.03
N MET A 29 -5.41 -5.64 5.01
CA MET A 29 -5.28 -5.98 6.42
C MET A 29 -6.64 -5.89 7.12
N THR A 30 -6.97 -6.91 7.92
CA THR A 30 -8.15 -6.89 8.79
C THR A 30 -7.81 -6.48 10.22
N THR A 31 -6.54 -6.31 10.52
CA THR A 31 -6.05 -5.78 11.79
C THR A 31 -5.09 -4.63 11.49
N SER A 32 -5.14 -3.58 12.28
CA SER A 32 -4.29 -2.39 12.08
C SER A 32 -2.81 -2.73 12.15
N LEU A 33 -2.03 -2.11 11.26
CA LEU A 33 -0.58 -2.21 11.25
C LEU A 33 0.02 -1.33 12.33
N ASP A 34 1.08 -1.83 12.97
CA ASP A 34 1.86 -1.12 13.97
C ASP A 34 3.23 -0.75 13.39
N TYR A 35 3.83 0.29 13.93
CA TYR A 35 5.13 0.79 13.45
C TYR A 35 6.24 -0.26 13.51
N ASP A 36 6.21 -1.15 14.48
CA ASP A 36 7.22 -2.19 14.67
C ASP A 36 6.87 -3.55 14.05
N ASP A 37 5.81 -3.61 13.27
CA ASP A 37 5.43 -4.84 12.57
C ASP A 37 6.50 -5.27 11.57
N THR A 38 6.67 -6.57 11.45
CA THR A 38 7.55 -7.22 10.47
C THR A 38 6.71 -8.01 9.46
N ALA A 39 7.36 -8.67 8.50
CA ALA A 39 6.66 -9.51 7.53
C ALA A 39 5.81 -10.60 8.18
N THR A 40 6.21 -11.10 9.35
CA THR A 40 5.43 -12.10 10.09
C THR A 40 4.08 -11.54 10.54
N GLU A 41 4.06 -10.32 11.07
CA GLU A 41 2.83 -9.66 11.49
C GLU A 41 1.96 -9.30 10.30
N LEU A 42 2.54 -8.92 9.15
CA LEU A 42 1.76 -8.74 7.92
C LEU A 42 0.95 -10.00 7.60
N ASP A 43 1.58 -11.15 7.62
CA ASP A 43 0.91 -12.42 7.32
C ASP A 43 -0.24 -12.73 8.27
N THR A 44 -0.09 -12.40 9.56
CA THR A 44 -1.12 -12.66 10.56
C THR A 44 -2.26 -11.64 10.53
N LYS A 45 -2.00 -10.42 10.06
CA LYS A 45 -2.99 -9.33 10.01
C LYS A 45 -3.75 -9.26 8.70
N GLU A 46 -3.26 -9.91 7.67
CA GLU A 46 -3.86 -9.92 6.34
C GLU A 46 -5.15 -10.72 6.30
N VAL A 47 -6.02 -10.41 5.32
CA VAL A 47 -7.21 -11.21 5.03
C VAL A 47 -6.82 -12.70 4.94
N SER A 48 -7.52 -13.55 5.70
CA SER A 48 -7.18 -14.97 5.81
C SER A 48 -8.10 -15.90 5.01
N SER A 49 -8.99 -15.35 4.19
CA SER A 49 -9.91 -16.16 3.38
C SER A 49 -9.17 -17.00 2.34
N THR A 50 -9.68 -18.19 2.05
CA THR A 50 -9.05 -19.12 1.11
C THR A 50 -9.06 -18.62 -0.34
N ASP A 51 -9.95 -17.71 -0.69
CA ASP A 51 -10.06 -17.11 -2.03
C ASP A 51 -9.31 -15.78 -2.17
N TYR A 52 -8.65 -15.34 -1.10
CA TYR A 52 -7.85 -14.12 -1.12
C TYR A 52 -6.40 -14.41 -1.46
N THR A 53 -5.82 -13.60 -2.33
CA THR A 53 -4.37 -13.56 -2.57
C THR A 53 -3.93 -12.12 -2.68
N THR A 54 -2.67 -11.85 -2.32
CA THR A 54 -2.07 -10.53 -2.55
C THR A 54 -2.00 -10.25 -4.05
N VAL A 55 -1.98 -8.99 -4.42
CA VAL A 55 -1.81 -8.57 -5.83
C VAL A 55 -0.46 -7.89 -5.97
N ASN A 56 0.41 -8.48 -6.80
CA ASN A 56 1.68 -7.84 -7.14
C ASN A 56 1.44 -6.76 -8.19
N VAL A 57 1.96 -5.57 -7.92
CA VAL A 57 1.90 -4.43 -8.82
C VAL A 57 3.31 -4.17 -9.34
N PRO A 58 3.55 -4.34 -10.66
CA PRO A 58 4.87 -4.10 -11.25
C PRO A 58 5.36 -2.67 -11.00
N ASP A 59 6.67 -2.51 -10.95
CA ASP A 59 7.31 -1.21 -10.75
C ASP A 59 6.74 -0.13 -11.69
N ALA A 60 6.54 -0.46 -12.97
CA ALA A 60 6.04 0.48 -13.98
C ALA A 60 4.58 0.93 -13.73
N ASP A 61 3.84 0.24 -12.87
CA ASP A 61 2.44 0.57 -12.54
C ASP A 61 2.32 1.46 -11.30
N TRP A 62 3.43 1.97 -10.80
CA TRP A 62 3.48 2.96 -9.73
C TRP A 62 4.02 4.28 -10.26
N ASP A 63 3.42 5.38 -9.80
CA ASP A 63 3.89 6.74 -10.07
C ASP A 63 4.33 7.40 -8.77
N ILE A 64 5.42 8.15 -8.86
CA ILE A 64 5.89 9.02 -7.78
C ILE A 64 5.76 10.46 -8.27
N SER A 65 5.05 11.29 -7.51
CA SER A 65 4.96 12.72 -7.76
C SER A 65 5.50 13.50 -6.58
N VAL A 66 6.10 14.65 -6.86
CA VAL A 66 6.75 15.49 -5.86
C VAL A 66 6.11 16.87 -5.87
N ASP A 67 5.68 17.33 -4.70
CA ASP A 67 5.23 18.70 -4.46
C ASP A 67 6.32 19.43 -3.67
N VAL A 68 7.20 20.10 -4.38
CA VAL A 68 8.36 20.79 -3.78
C VAL A 68 7.90 21.90 -2.83
N ALA A 69 6.83 22.60 -3.16
CA ALA A 69 6.35 23.71 -2.34
C ALA A 69 5.90 23.26 -0.95
N ASN A 70 5.30 22.09 -0.86
CA ASN A 70 4.82 21.51 0.40
C ASN A 70 5.76 20.45 1.00
N GLY A 71 6.84 20.11 0.31
CA GLY A 71 7.77 19.10 0.77
C GLY A 71 7.16 17.70 0.85
N GLU A 72 6.27 17.38 -0.07
CA GLU A 72 5.57 16.10 -0.09
C GLU A 72 5.95 15.27 -1.30
N LEU A 73 5.99 13.95 -1.08
CA LEU A 73 6.13 12.96 -2.14
C LEU A 73 4.94 12.02 -2.05
N THR A 74 4.28 11.77 -3.18
CA THR A 74 3.12 10.87 -3.24
C THR A 74 3.42 9.71 -4.16
N LEU A 75 3.22 8.49 -3.63
CA LEU A 75 3.22 7.26 -4.40
C LEU A 75 1.77 6.89 -4.73
N THR A 76 1.52 6.49 -5.96
CA THR A 76 0.17 6.16 -6.43
C THR A 76 0.24 5.05 -7.46
N ASN A 77 -0.76 4.16 -7.46
CA ASN A 77 -0.91 3.19 -8.54
C ASN A 77 -1.43 3.90 -9.81
N ASN A 78 -0.84 3.61 -10.96
CA ASN A 78 -1.28 4.17 -12.24
C ASN A 78 -2.05 3.17 -13.11
N ALA A 79 -2.31 1.98 -12.58
CA ALA A 79 -3.08 0.93 -13.23
C ALA A 79 -4.07 0.32 -12.24
N LEU A 80 -5.07 -0.38 -12.75
CA LEU A 80 -6.03 -1.10 -11.92
C LEU A 80 -5.34 -2.18 -11.08
N VAL A 81 -5.64 -2.20 -9.78
CA VAL A 81 -5.25 -3.29 -8.88
C VAL A 81 -6.51 -4.10 -8.59
N ASP A 82 -6.55 -5.34 -9.07
CA ASP A 82 -7.76 -6.16 -9.10
C ASP A 82 -7.59 -7.42 -8.25
N PHE A 83 -8.35 -7.50 -7.16
CA PHE A 83 -8.41 -8.69 -6.30
C PHE A 83 -9.47 -9.69 -6.75
N GLY A 84 -10.31 -9.30 -7.73
CA GLY A 84 -11.36 -10.14 -8.27
C GLY A 84 -12.66 -10.12 -7.48
N GLU A 85 -13.56 -11.03 -7.82
CA GLU A 85 -14.84 -11.20 -7.14
C GLU A 85 -14.68 -12.17 -5.97
N THR A 86 -15.18 -11.79 -4.79
CA THR A 86 -15.06 -12.61 -3.59
C THR A 86 -16.02 -13.78 -3.60
N GLN A 87 -15.54 -14.94 -3.17
CA GLN A 87 -16.35 -16.15 -2.95
C GLN A 87 -16.71 -16.35 -1.48
N ASN A 88 -16.04 -15.61 -0.59
CA ASN A 88 -16.25 -15.67 0.86
C ASN A 88 -16.21 -14.25 1.42
N ASP A 89 -16.70 -14.09 2.66
CA ASP A 89 -16.55 -12.84 3.38
C ASP A 89 -15.08 -12.67 3.78
N TRP A 90 -14.51 -11.49 3.50
CA TRP A 90 -13.13 -11.18 3.87
C TRP A 90 -13.01 -10.39 5.17
N GLY A 91 -14.11 -9.80 5.61
CA GLY A 91 -14.17 -8.96 6.80
C GLY A 91 -13.92 -7.48 6.50
N THR A 92 -13.68 -6.71 7.53
CA THR A 92 -13.42 -5.27 7.40
C THR A 92 -11.96 -5.03 7.17
N VAL A 93 -11.63 -4.34 6.07
CA VAL A 93 -10.26 -3.93 5.74
C VAL A 93 -9.97 -2.60 6.44
N VAL A 94 -9.05 -2.62 7.38
CA VAL A 94 -8.69 -1.43 8.18
C VAL A 94 -7.42 -0.75 7.71
N ASP A 95 -6.52 -1.47 7.05
CA ASP A 95 -5.29 -0.94 6.47
C ASP A 95 -4.96 -1.65 5.16
N VAL A 96 -4.20 -0.98 4.31
CA VAL A 96 -3.62 -1.53 3.09
C VAL A 96 -2.11 -1.38 3.17
N ALA A 97 -1.38 -2.48 3.01
CA ALA A 97 0.07 -2.47 2.99
C ALA A 97 0.57 -2.50 1.54
N ILE A 98 1.63 -1.76 1.28
CA ILE A 98 2.42 -1.82 0.06
C ILE A 98 3.75 -2.44 0.47
N HIS A 99 3.99 -3.67 0.06
CA HIS A 99 5.04 -4.53 0.60
C HIS A 99 6.01 -4.96 -0.50
N ASN A 100 7.30 -4.79 -0.25
CA ASN A 100 8.33 -5.33 -1.14
C ASN A 100 8.71 -6.74 -0.66
N ASP A 101 8.38 -7.73 -1.44
CA ASP A 101 8.63 -9.14 -1.11
C ASP A 101 10.14 -9.45 -1.05
N GLY A 102 10.96 -8.72 -1.79
CA GLY A 102 12.42 -8.95 -1.81
C GLY A 102 13.14 -8.44 -0.57
N THR A 103 12.70 -7.33 0.01
CA THR A 103 13.32 -6.72 1.20
C THR A 103 12.51 -6.93 2.46
N ASP A 104 11.25 -7.33 2.33
CA ASP A 104 10.25 -7.40 3.40
C ASP A 104 9.92 -6.04 4.04
N ASP A 105 10.36 -4.95 3.42
CA ASP A 105 9.96 -3.62 3.85
C ASP A 105 8.56 -3.29 3.33
N PHE A 106 7.80 -2.54 4.11
CA PHE A 106 6.47 -2.12 3.71
C PHE A 106 6.12 -0.74 4.25
N ILE A 107 5.14 -0.13 3.59
CA ILE A 107 4.49 1.09 4.03
C ILE A 107 3.00 0.85 4.14
N ARG A 108 2.33 1.61 4.99
CA ARG A 108 0.89 1.63 5.06
C ARG A 108 0.38 2.71 4.11
N ALA A 109 -0.53 2.33 3.20
CA ALA A 109 -1.17 3.31 2.32
C ALA A 109 -1.94 4.35 3.15
N ASP A 110 -2.21 5.50 2.53
CA ASP A 110 -3.02 6.53 3.14
C ASP A 110 -4.40 5.97 3.51
N GLU A 111 -5.11 6.68 4.37
CA GLU A 111 -6.34 6.22 4.99
C GLU A 111 -7.31 5.54 4.01
N VAL A 112 -7.83 4.39 4.41
CA VAL A 112 -8.93 3.69 3.76
C VAL A 112 -10.20 3.86 4.59
N ASN A 113 -11.38 3.70 3.96
CA ASN A 113 -12.67 3.92 4.62
C ASN A 113 -13.18 2.69 5.38
N ASP A 114 -12.30 1.76 5.76
CA ASP A 114 -12.63 0.54 6.50
C ASP A 114 -13.80 -0.24 5.86
N PRO A 115 -13.72 -0.57 4.56
CA PRO A 115 -14.81 -1.29 3.90
C PRO A 115 -14.97 -2.70 4.46
N GLU A 116 -16.21 -3.10 4.69
CA GLU A 116 -16.54 -4.51 4.97
C GLU A 116 -16.72 -5.23 3.65
N ILE A 117 -15.91 -6.25 3.40
CA ILE A 117 -15.91 -7.01 2.15
C ILE A 117 -16.63 -8.33 2.39
N THR A 118 -17.77 -8.50 1.71
CA THR A 118 -18.61 -9.68 1.81
C THR A 118 -18.59 -10.48 0.51
N THR A 119 -19.18 -11.68 0.53
CA THR A 119 -19.26 -12.58 -0.61
C THR A 119 -19.94 -11.92 -1.81
N GLY A 120 -19.37 -12.11 -3.00
CA GLY A 120 -19.92 -11.60 -4.26
C GLY A 120 -19.53 -10.18 -4.61
N GLU A 121 -18.66 -9.56 -3.83
CA GLU A 121 -18.17 -8.22 -4.12
C GLU A 121 -16.97 -8.26 -5.06
N LEU A 122 -16.89 -7.25 -5.90
CA LEU A 122 -15.75 -7.03 -6.80
C LEU A 122 -14.78 -6.07 -6.13
N VAL A 123 -13.61 -6.58 -5.73
CA VAL A 123 -12.63 -5.81 -4.97
C VAL A 123 -11.55 -5.29 -5.91
N ARG A 124 -11.61 -4.01 -6.22
CA ARG A 124 -10.72 -3.33 -7.17
C ARG A 124 -10.32 -1.96 -6.67
N PHE A 125 -9.10 -1.58 -7.03
CA PHE A 125 -8.59 -0.24 -6.81
C PHE A 125 -8.23 0.36 -8.18
N PRO A 126 -9.08 1.22 -8.76
CA PRO A 126 -8.72 1.96 -9.96
C PRO A 126 -7.43 2.75 -9.81
N ALA A 127 -6.83 3.13 -10.95
CA ALA A 127 -5.65 3.98 -10.94
C ALA A 127 -5.88 5.23 -10.09
N GLY A 128 -4.92 5.54 -9.21
CA GLY A 128 -4.97 6.71 -8.34
C GLY A 128 -5.64 6.47 -6.97
N GLU A 129 -6.20 5.30 -6.71
CA GLU A 129 -6.91 5.05 -5.44
C GLU A 129 -6.03 4.53 -4.32
N ILE A 130 -4.90 3.90 -4.63
CA ILE A 130 -3.93 3.52 -3.62
C ILE A 130 -2.87 4.60 -3.58
N THR A 131 -2.79 5.31 -2.46
CA THR A 131 -1.84 6.42 -2.29
C THR A 131 -1.05 6.28 -1.01
N TYR A 132 0.17 6.79 -1.03
CA TYR A 132 1.00 6.97 0.16
C TYR A 132 1.69 8.33 0.05
N THR A 133 1.50 9.17 1.05
CA THR A 133 2.12 10.50 1.09
C THR A 133 3.18 10.54 2.18
N LEU A 134 4.40 10.80 1.76
CA LEU A 134 5.53 11.06 2.66
C LEU A 134 5.80 12.56 2.66
N GLY A 135 5.62 13.19 3.80
CA GLY A 135 5.70 14.62 3.87
C GLY A 135 6.31 15.15 5.17
N PRO A 136 6.46 16.46 5.26
CA PRO A 136 7.07 17.07 6.44
C PRO A 136 6.23 16.90 7.70
#